data_65042ade1c7497d20f8c1075690dba57
#
_entry.id   65042ade1c7497d20f8c1075690dba57
#
_cell.length_a   1.000
_cell.length_b   1.000
_cell.length_c   1.000
_cell.angle_alpha   90.00
_cell.angle_beta   90.00
_cell.angle_gamma   90.00
#
_symmetry.space_group_name_H-M   'P 1'
#
loop_
_entity.id
_entity.type
_entity.pdbx_description
1 polymer ?
#
loop_
_entity_poly.entity_id
_entity_poly.type
_entity_poly.pdbx_seq_one_letter_code
_entity_poly.pdbx_strand_id
1 'polypeptide(L)'
;ALPYVSMYESTKEMVDYLSDKLEAKGIKTFKFNIVDDDLGDLAMALVDAATIVMGTSMVLAGPHPMAVNVAYLAAVLRPKAKFASLLGSYGWGGKLFDLIAQILAPLKLDLIEPLQIKGKLKDEDYKKLDEMAESIFEKHKSIGLV
;
A
#
# COMPACT_ATOMS: atom_id res chain seq x y z
N ALA A 1 -2.53 -5.31 5.38
CA ALA A 1 -3.50 -5.19 4.28
C ALA A 1 -2.86 -4.50 3.08
N LEU A 2 -3.14 -5.00 1.91
CA LEU A 2 -2.60 -4.50 0.65
C LEU A 2 -3.75 -4.15 -0.30
N PRO A 3 -4.53 -3.11 -0.02
CA PRO A 3 -5.56 -2.66 -0.95
C PRO A 3 -4.92 -1.97 -2.15
N TYR A 4 -5.37 -2.30 -3.36
CA TYR A 4 -4.79 -1.71 -4.56
C TYR A 4 -5.81 -1.52 -5.66
N VAL A 5 -5.53 -0.55 -6.54
CA VAL A 5 -6.23 -0.35 -7.79
C VAL A 5 -5.18 -0.14 -8.88
N SER A 6 -5.30 -0.86 -9.99
CA SER A 6 -4.32 -0.80 -11.07
C SER A 6 -5.03 -0.72 -12.41
N MET A 7 -4.64 0.24 -13.24
CA MET A 7 -5.16 0.38 -14.59
C MET A 7 -4.32 -0.35 -15.63
N TYR A 8 -3.01 -0.48 -15.40
CA TYR A 8 -2.06 -1.02 -16.37
C TYR A 8 -1.21 -2.16 -15.81
N GLU A 9 -1.70 -2.83 -14.79
CA GLU A 9 -1.07 -4.02 -14.19
C GLU A 9 0.23 -3.75 -13.41
N SER A 10 0.92 -2.63 -13.62
CA SER A 10 2.18 -2.34 -12.91
C SER A 10 2.01 -2.28 -11.41
N THR A 11 0.95 -1.62 -10.94
CA THR A 11 0.66 -1.54 -9.50
C THR A 11 0.36 -2.93 -8.94
N LYS A 12 -0.40 -3.74 -9.69
CA LYS A 12 -0.69 -5.11 -9.30
C LYS A 12 0.58 -5.94 -9.18
N GLU A 13 1.50 -5.81 -10.14
CA GLU A 13 2.79 -6.51 -10.09
C GLU A 13 3.59 -6.14 -8.86
N MET A 14 3.61 -4.84 -8.51
CA MET A 14 4.28 -4.36 -7.30
C MET A 14 3.68 -4.97 -6.04
N VAL A 15 2.36 -4.97 -5.96
CA VAL A 15 1.65 -5.51 -4.79
C VAL A 15 1.88 -7.02 -4.67
N ASP A 16 1.78 -7.75 -5.78
CA ASP A 16 1.99 -9.20 -5.78
C ASP A 16 3.43 -9.55 -5.36
N TYR A 17 4.40 -8.83 -5.90
CA TYR A 17 5.80 -9.05 -5.56
C TYR A 17 6.07 -8.76 -4.08
N LEU A 18 5.58 -7.63 -3.59
CA LEU A 18 5.75 -7.25 -2.18
C LEU A 18 5.07 -8.28 -1.26
N SER A 19 3.87 -8.72 -1.61
CA SER A 19 3.14 -9.72 -0.85
C SER A 19 3.94 -11.02 -0.73
N ASP A 20 4.49 -11.50 -1.85
CA ASP A 20 5.30 -12.72 -1.85
C ASP A 20 6.53 -12.58 -0.96
N LYS A 21 7.20 -11.43 -1.00
CA LYS A 21 8.38 -11.18 -0.18
C LYS A 21 8.03 -11.10 1.30
N LEU A 22 6.92 -10.47 1.64
CA LEU A 22 6.46 -10.39 3.03
C LEU A 22 6.08 -11.76 3.58
N GLU A 23 5.38 -12.57 2.78
CA GLU A 23 5.00 -13.92 3.21
C GLU A 23 6.23 -14.81 3.39
N ALA A 24 7.25 -14.65 2.56
CA ALA A 24 8.52 -15.36 2.72
C ALA A 24 9.21 -15.00 4.04
N LYS A 25 8.92 -13.84 4.60
CA LYS A 25 9.46 -13.38 5.90
C LYS A 25 8.53 -13.73 7.08
N GLY A 26 7.45 -14.45 6.83
CA GLY A 26 6.51 -14.84 7.88
C GLY A 26 5.42 -13.84 8.18
N ILE A 27 5.26 -12.82 7.36
CA ILE A 27 4.21 -11.82 7.52
C ILE A 27 3.03 -12.22 6.64
N LYS A 28 1.86 -12.38 7.25
CA LYS A 28 0.65 -12.72 6.55
C LYS A 28 0.11 -11.50 5.82
N THR A 29 -0.20 -11.65 4.52
CA THR A 29 -0.70 -10.55 3.70
C THR A 29 -2.12 -10.82 3.22
N PHE A 30 -2.89 -9.74 3.06
CA PHE A 30 -4.25 -9.78 2.53
C PHE A 30 -4.34 -8.76 1.41
N LYS A 31 -4.39 -9.24 0.17
CA LYS A 31 -4.49 -8.39 -1.02
C LYS A 31 -5.95 -8.16 -1.38
N PHE A 32 -6.29 -6.92 -1.70
CA PHE A 32 -7.65 -6.57 -2.15
C PHE A 32 -7.56 -5.72 -3.41
N ASN A 33 -8.13 -6.24 -4.49
CA ASN A 33 -8.38 -5.42 -5.68
C ASN A 33 -9.63 -4.59 -5.39
N ILE A 34 -9.44 -3.28 -5.22
CA ILE A 34 -10.49 -2.38 -4.76
C ILE A 34 -11.70 -2.39 -5.71
N VAL A 35 -11.47 -2.61 -7.00
CA VAL A 35 -12.53 -2.61 -8.00
C VAL A 35 -13.42 -3.86 -7.89
N ASP A 36 -12.81 -5.02 -7.63
CA ASP A 36 -13.49 -6.32 -7.75
C ASP A 36 -13.86 -6.94 -6.41
N ASP A 37 -13.11 -6.65 -5.35
CA ASP A 37 -13.27 -7.33 -4.07
C ASP A 37 -14.33 -6.66 -3.19
N ASP A 38 -14.86 -7.42 -2.24
CA ASP A 38 -15.91 -6.95 -1.34
C ASP A 38 -15.34 -5.87 -0.38
N LEU A 39 -16.00 -4.72 -0.36
CA LEU A 39 -15.62 -3.61 0.51
C LEU A 39 -15.73 -3.98 2.00
N GLY A 40 -16.71 -4.80 2.36
CA GLY A 40 -16.87 -5.26 3.74
C GLY A 40 -15.68 -6.10 4.21
N ASP A 41 -15.22 -7.01 3.36
CA ASP A 41 -14.02 -7.82 3.65
C ASP A 41 -12.78 -6.96 3.79
N LEU A 42 -12.64 -5.96 2.92
CA LEU A 42 -11.54 -5.00 3.01
C LEU A 42 -11.61 -4.21 4.32
N ALA A 43 -12.78 -3.73 4.70
CA ALA A 43 -12.94 -2.98 5.95
C ALA A 43 -12.52 -3.82 7.16
N MET A 44 -12.91 -5.09 7.21
CA MET A 44 -12.51 -5.99 8.29
C MET A 44 -11.01 -6.20 8.34
N ALA A 45 -10.38 -6.37 7.18
CA ALA A 45 -8.93 -6.53 7.09
C ALA A 45 -8.19 -5.26 7.52
N LEU A 46 -8.71 -4.09 7.15
CA LEU A 46 -8.11 -2.81 7.54
C LEU A 46 -8.11 -2.61 9.05
N VAL A 47 -9.19 -2.98 9.72
CA VAL A 47 -9.30 -2.77 11.18
C VAL A 47 -8.24 -3.56 11.93
N ASP A 48 -7.93 -4.76 11.51
CA ASP A 48 -6.99 -5.65 12.21
C ASP A 48 -5.55 -5.60 11.67
N ALA A 49 -5.31 -4.90 10.59
CA ALA A 49 -3.98 -4.86 9.98
C ALA A 49 -2.98 -4.12 10.86
N ALA A 50 -1.75 -4.65 10.96
CA ALA A 50 -0.64 -3.94 11.61
C ALA A 50 -0.03 -2.90 10.69
N THR A 51 -0.02 -3.17 9.37
CA THR A 51 0.50 -2.29 8.33
C THR A 51 -0.48 -2.24 7.18
N ILE A 52 -0.67 -1.05 6.65
CA ILE A 52 -1.48 -0.81 5.46
C ILE A 52 -0.55 -0.31 4.35
N VAL A 53 -0.44 -1.07 3.26
CA VAL A 53 0.31 -0.65 2.08
C VAL A 53 -0.69 -0.51 0.93
N MET A 54 -0.94 0.72 0.53
CA MET A 54 -1.91 1.00 -0.51
C MET A 54 -1.22 1.13 -1.86
N GLY A 55 -1.74 0.44 -2.87
CA GLY A 55 -1.26 0.54 -4.24
C GLY A 55 -2.24 1.30 -5.10
N THR A 56 -1.77 2.25 -5.88
CA THR A 56 -2.63 3.02 -6.78
C THR A 56 -1.89 3.41 -8.05
N SER A 57 -2.62 3.51 -9.14
CA SER A 57 -2.14 4.15 -10.36
C SER A 57 -2.57 5.62 -10.35
N MET A 58 -1.87 6.43 -11.16
CA MET A 58 -2.20 7.84 -11.28
C MET A 58 -3.32 8.06 -12.28
N VAL A 59 -4.27 8.91 -11.92
CA VAL A 59 -5.34 9.37 -12.81
C VAL A 59 -5.38 10.89 -12.74
N LEU A 60 -5.25 11.55 -13.90
CA LEU A 60 -5.29 13.02 -13.99
C LEU A 60 -4.38 13.71 -12.97
N ALA A 61 -3.13 13.27 -12.90
CA ALA A 61 -2.09 13.81 -12.01
C ALA A 61 -2.36 13.57 -10.52
N GLY A 62 -3.22 12.62 -10.18
CA GLY A 62 -3.50 12.25 -8.80
C GLY A 62 -3.74 10.75 -8.64
N PRO A 63 -3.95 10.27 -7.41
CA PRO A 63 -4.28 8.86 -7.21
C PRO A 63 -5.66 8.54 -7.77
N HIS A 64 -5.87 7.25 -8.06
CA HIS A 64 -7.18 6.78 -8.52
C HIS A 64 -8.25 7.12 -7.46
N PRO A 65 -9.43 7.62 -7.87
CA PRO A 65 -10.49 7.99 -6.90
C PRO A 65 -10.87 6.88 -5.93
N MET A 66 -10.85 5.63 -6.37
CA MET A 66 -11.18 4.50 -5.49
C MET A 66 -10.12 4.31 -4.40
N ALA A 67 -8.84 4.61 -4.70
CA ALA A 67 -7.79 4.57 -3.67
C ALA A 67 -8.02 5.66 -2.63
N VAL A 68 -8.46 6.85 -3.04
CA VAL A 68 -8.81 7.93 -2.14
C VAL A 68 -9.98 7.51 -1.22
N ASN A 69 -10.99 6.86 -1.77
CA ASN A 69 -12.12 6.35 -0.99
C ASN A 69 -11.67 5.35 0.07
N VAL A 70 -10.77 4.43 -0.29
CA VAL A 70 -10.26 3.44 0.66
C VAL A 70 -9.42 4.10 1.74
N ALA A 71 -8.59 5.10 1.39
CA ALA A 71 -7.83 5.85 2.38
C ALA A 71 -8.76 6.55 3.38
N TYR A 72 -9.82 7.17 2.89
CA TYR A 72 -10.82 7.80 3.73
C TYR A 72 -11.52 6.77 4.65
N LEU A 73 -11.88 5.62 4.10
CA LEU A 73 -12.47 4.54 4.89
C LEU A 73 -11.52 4.09 6.00
N ALA A 74 -10.24 3.91 5.69
CA ALA A 74 -9.25 3.54 6.69
C ALA A 74 -9.16 4.59 7.81
N ALA A 75 -9.17 5.87 7.45
CA ALA A 75 -9.11 6.96 8.42
C ALA A 75 -10.32 6.95 9.36
N VAL A 76 -11.53 6.69 8.83
CA VAL A 76 -12.76 6.67 9.61
C VAL A 76 -12.82 5.45 10.53
N LEU A 77 -12.33 4.29 10.08
CA LEU A 77 -12.35 3.05 10.86
C LEU A 77 -11.41 3.06 12.06
N ARG A 78 -10.42 3.94 12.07
CA ARG A 78 -9.38 4.02 13.11
C ARG A 78 -8.76 2.64 13.39
N PRO A 79 -8.05 2.07 12.41
CA PRO A 79 -7.52 0.71 12.53
C PRO A 79 -6.42 0.60 13.59
N LYS A 80 -6.10 -0.62 13.96
CA LYS A 80 -5.00 -0.92 14.89
C LYS A 80 -3.62 -0.71 14.26
N ALA A 81 -3.56 -0.38 12.98
CA ALA A 81 -2.31 -0.24 12.24
C ALA A 81 -1.37 0.76 12.90
N LYS A 82 -0.09 0.42 12.86
CA LYS A 82 1.00 1.28 13.34
C LYS A 82 1.81 1.86 12.18
N PHE A 83 1.80 1.20 11.04
CA PHE A 83 2.65 1.55 9.90
C PHE A 83 1.83 1.63 8.63
N ALA A 84 2.27 2.45 7.70
CA ALA A 84 1.67 2.55 6.37
C ALA A 84 2.73 2.86 5.33
N SER A 85 2.48 2.45 4.10
CA SER A 85 3.27 2.85 2.95
C SER A 85 2.39 2.91 1.72
N LEU A 86 2.94 3.41 0.63
CA LEU A 86 2.22 3.60 -0.61
C LEU A 86 3.06 3.09 -1.77
N LEU A 87 2.40 2.39 -2.68
CA LEU A 87 2.99 1.94 -3.94
C LEU A 87 2.23 2.58 -5.09
N GLY A 88 2.93 3.01 -6.11
CA GLY A 88 2.24 3.58 -7.23
C GLY A 88 3.02 3.57 -8.52
N SER A 89 2.29 3.56 -9.64
CA SER A 89 2.85 3.73 -10.96
C SER A 89 2.28 5.01 -11.58
N TYR A 90 3.11 5.70 -12.37
CA TYR A 90 2.70 6.92 -13.04
C TYR A 90 3.31 7.00 -14.44
N GLY A 91 2.58 7.66 -15.35
CA GLY A 91 3.09 7.95 -16.69
C GLY A 91 3.61 9.37 -16.84
N TRP A 92 3.10 10.30 -16.03
CA TRP A 92 3.44 11.72 -16.06
C TRP A 92 3.72 12.18 -14.63
N GLY A 93 4.51 13.22 -14.45
CA GLY A 93 4.80 13.75 -13.13
C GLY A 93 3.54 14.13 -12.32
N GLY A 94 3.67 14.23 -11.01
CA GLY A 94 2.57 14.59 -10.12
C GLY A 94 2.83 14.11 -8.70
N LYS A 95 1.94 14.51 -7.78
CA LYS A 95 2.08 14.18 -6.37
C LYS A 95 1.16 13.03 -6.00
N LEU A 96 1.51 11.84 -6.48
CA LEU A 96 0.67 10.64 -6.36
C LEU A 96 0.26 10.34 -4.92
N PHE A 97 1.17 10.51 -3.99
CA PHE A 97 0.96 10.05 -2.61
C PHE A 97 0.53 11.15 -1.64
N ASP A 98 0.67 12.43 -2.02
CA ASP A 98 0.44 13.53 -1.08
C ASP A 98 -0.98 13.54 -0.56
N LEU A 99 -1.97 13.38 -1.43
CA LEU A 99 -3.37 13.39 -1.04
C LEU A 99 -3.70 12.24 -0.10
N ILE A 100 -3.23 11.04 -0.44
CA ILE A 100 -3.48 9.85 0.40
C ILE A 100 -2.80 10.02 1.76
N ALA A 101 -1.56 10.52 1.78
CA ALA A 101 -0.85 10.78 3.02
C ALA A 101 -1.59 11.79 3.90
N GLN A 102 -2.17 12.85 3.30
CA GLN A 102 -2.97 13.84 4.03
C GLN A 102 -4.22 13.20 4.64
N ILE A 103 -4.90 12.33 3.91
CA ILE A 103 -6.11 11.65 4.41
C ILE A 103 -5.77 10.75 5.60
N LEU A 104 -4.63 10.06 5.54
CA LEU A 104 -4.19 9.15 6.60
C LEU A 104 -3.50 9.85 7.77
N ALA A 105 -3.14 11.12 7.63
CA ALA A 105 -2.40 11.86 8.65
C ALA A 105 -3.03 11.81 10.06
N PRO A 106 -4.37 11.92 10.22
CA PRO A 106 -4.98 11.85 11.55
C PRO A 106 -4.73 10.54 12.30
N LEU A 107 -4.41 9.46 11.59
CA LEU A 107 -4.12 8.16 12.21
C LEU A 107 -2.74 8.11 12.87
N LYS A 108 -1.87 9.06 12.58
CA LYS A 108 -0.50 9.14 13.13
C LYS A 108 0.30 7.86 12.91
N LEU A 109 0.18 7.29 11.73
CA LEU A 109 0.92 6.10 11.35
C LEU A 109 2.38 6.44 11.08
N ASP A 110 3.29 5.52 11.41
CA ASP A 110 4.69 5.61 10.99
C ASP A 110 4.75 5.25 9.51
N LEU A 111 5.06 6.23 8.67
CA LEU A 111 5.11 6.05 7.23
C LEU A 111 6.43 5.45 6.80
N ILE A 112 6.36 4.28 6.18
CA ILE A 112 7.50 3.65 5.54
C ILE A 112 7.66 4.30 4.16
N GLU A 113 8.88 4.52 3.73
CA GLU A 113 9.16 5.25 2.49
C GLU A 113 8.35 4.70 1.32
N PRO A 114 7.52 5.54 0.65
CA PRO A 114 6.70 5.07 -0.46
C PRO A 114 7.55 4.82 -1.71
N LEU A 115 7.05 3.95 -2.58
CA LEU A 115 7.69 3.65 -3.85
C LEU A 115 6.80 4.05 -5.01
N GLN A 116 7.34 4.88 -5.89
CA GLN A 116 6.66 5.33 -7.09
C GLN A 116 7.53 4.99 -8.31
N ILE A 117 6.96 4.30 -9.29
CA ILE A 117 7.68 3.92 -10.49
C ILE A 117 6.99 4.50 -11.73
N LYS A 118 7.76 4.65 -12.79
CA LYS A 118 7.26 5.13 -14.08
C LYS A 118 7.28 3.97 -15.07
N GLY A 119 6.11 3.63 -15.61
CA GLY A 119 6.00 2.56 -16.60
C GLY A 119 6.14 1.16 -15.99
N LYS A 120 6.84 0.29 -16.73
CA LYS A 120 7.03 -1.10 -16.30
C LYS A 120 8.12 -1.22 -15.24
N LEU A 121 7.98 -2.22 -14.40
CA LEU A 121 8.97 -2.54 -13.37
C LEU A 121 10.32 -2.93 -14.00
N LYS A 122 11.39 -2.36 -13.45
CA LYS A 122 12.77 -2.67 -13.81
C LYS A 122 13.46 -3.35 -12.63
N ASP A 123 14.66 -3.89 -12.86
CA ASP A 123 15.40 -4.58 -11.81
C ASP A 123 15.61 -3.72 -10.56
N GLU A 124 15.89 -2.43 -10.73
CA GLU A 124 16.05 -1.51 -9.59
C GLU A 124 14.75 -1.31 -8.81
N ASP A 125 13.60 -1.40 -9.48
CA ASP A 125 12.31 -1.29 -8.80
C ASP A 125 12.05 -2.51 -7.92
N TYR A 126 12.41 -3.70 -8.39
CA TYR A 126 12.33 -4.91 -7.58
C TYR A 126 13.22 -4.84 -6.35
N LYS A 127 14.42 -4.27 -6.48
CA LYS A 127 15.31 -4.05 -5.34
C LYS A 127 14.69 -3.12 -4.31
N LYS A 128 14.01 -2.07 -4.76
CA LYS A 128 13.31 -1.14 -3.87
C LYS A 128 12.15 -1.82 -3.17
N LEU A 129 11.44 -2.72 -3.85
CA LEU A 129 10.39 -3.52 -3.23
C LEU A 129 10.96 -4.47 -2.18
N ASP A 130 12.11 -5.08 -2.45
CA ASP A 130 12.83 -5.90 -1.46
C ASP A 130 13.18 -5.09 -0.22
N GLU A 131 13.67 -3.86 -0.42
CA GLU A 131 13.99 -2.95 0.68
C GLU A 131 12.75 -2.56 1.47
N MET A 132 11.63 -2.33 0.81
CA MET A 132 10.37 -2.04 1.48
C MET A 132 9.90 -3.24 2.32
N ALA A 133 9.99 -4.46 1.77
CA ALA A 133 9.65 -5.67 2.50
C ALA A 133 10.52 -5.82 3.74
N GLU A 134 11.81 -5.55 3.63
CA GLU A 134 12.72 -5.59 4.76
C GLU A 134 12.37 -4.54 5.81
N SER A 135 12.04 -3.32 5.39
CA SER A 135 11.62 -2.25 6.29
C SER A 135 10.37 -2.63 7.06
N ILE A 136 9.37 -3.20 6.39
CA ILE A 136 8.13 -3.67 7.03
C ILE A 136 8.46 -4.78 8.04
N PHE A 137 9.30 -5.73 7.65
CA PHE A 137 9.70 -6.83 8.53
C PHE A 137 10.38 -6.31 9.79
N GLU A 138 11.34 -5.39 9.65
CA GLU A 138 12.05 -4.81 10.80
C GLU A 138 11.09 -4.04 11.72
N LYS A 139 10.14 -3.30 11.14
CA LYS A 139 9.12 -2.58 11.93
C LYS A 139 8.24 -3.55 12.70
N HIS A 140 7.78 -4.63 12.08
CA HIS A 140 6.98 -5.66 12.77
C HIS A 140 7.78 -6.34 13.87
N LYS A 141 9.06 -6.60 13.62
CA LYS A 141 9.96 -7.20 14.60
C LYS A 141 10.12 -6.27 15.82
N SER A 142 10.20 -4.96 15.58
CA SER A 142 10.41 -3.98 16.65
C SER A 142 9.24 -3.91 17.62
N ILE A 143 8.03 -4.32 17.20
CA ILE A 143 6.84 -4.35 18.05
C ILE A 143 6.40 -5.78 18.42
N GLY A 144 7.25 -6.76 18.16
CA GLY A 144 7.03 -8.13 18.60
C GLY A 144 6.05 -8.95 17.78
N LEU A 145 5.76 -8.57 16.53
CA LEU A 145 4.84 -9.31 15.65
C LEU A 145 5.52 -10.45 14.87
N VAL A 146 6.81 -10.41 14.73
CA VAL A 146 7.60 -11.46 14.09
C VAL A 146 8.91 -11.71 14.83
#